data_e211baad283c39a9ccfbb7def7480493
#
_entry.id   e211baad283c39a9ccfbb7def7480493
#
_cell.length_a   1.000
_cell.length_b   1.000
_cell.length_c   1.000
_cell.angle_alpha   90.00
_cell.angle_beta   90.00
_cell.angle_gamma   90.00
#
_symmetry.space_group_name_H-M   'P 1'
#
loop_
_entity.id
_entity.type
_entity.pdbx_description
1 polymer ?
#
loop_
_entity_poly.entity_id
_entity_poly.type
_entity_poly.pdbx_seq_one_letter_code
_entity_poly.pdbx_strand_id
1 'polypeptide(L)'
;MTKANALFDLSGKTALITGSSQGIGFALAKGLAEAGAAVVINGRDKAKLADAAEKLETGGATVHRLPFDACDHGAVKAAIDDFEASVGPIDILFNNAGMQHRAPLEDFPADAFDRILNTNVKTVFNVGQAVARHMIKRGAGKIVNIASVQTSLARPGIAPYTATKGAVGNLTKGMATDWAKYGLQVNAIAPGYFETPLNAALVADPEFSAWLEKRTPAGRWGKVEELVGAAVFLSSAGSSFVNGHTLYVDGGITASL
;
A
#
# COMPACT_ATOMS: atom_id res chain seq x y z
N MET A 1 -14.04 -7.15 24.86
CA MET A 1 -14.17 -6.23 23.70
C MET A 1 -15.64 -5.89 23.47
N THR A 2 -15.96 -4.62 23.16
CA THR A 2 -17.31 -4.26 22.70
C THR A 2 -17.53 -4.84 21.28
N LYS A 3 -18.80 -5.05 20.86
CA LYS A 3 -19.10 -5.51 19.48
C LYS A 3 -18.50 -4.58 18.41
N ALA A 4 -18.43 -3.28 18.68
CA ALA A 4 -17.84 -2.31 17.76
C ALA A 4 -16.31 -2.50 17.62
N ASN A 5 -15.60 -2.73 18.70
CA ASN A 5 -14.16 -2.98 18.67
C ASN A 5 -13.83 -4.30 17.93
N ALA A 6 -14.68 -5.30 18.06
CA ALA A 6 -14.51 -6.58 17.37
C ALA A 6 -14.57 -6.44 15.82
N LEU A 7 -15.22 -5.39 15.30
CA LEU A 7 -15.24 -5.13 13.86
C LEU A 7 -13.87 -4.77 13.27
N PHE A 8 -12.96 -4.24 14.08
CA PHE A 8 -11.64 -3.78 13.67
C PHE A 8 -10.50 -4.68 14.18
N ASP A 9 -10.84 -5.79 14.83
CA ASP A 9 -9.88 -6.77 15.34
C ASP A 9 -9.32 -7.60 14.16
N LEU A 10 -8.00 -7.67 14.07
CA LEU A 10 -7.26 -8.44 13.06
C LEU A 10 -6.58 -9.67 13.65
N SER A 11 -6.91 -10.06 14.89
CA SER A 11 -6.37 -11.25 15.54
C SER A 11 -6.61 -12.51 14.70
N GLY A 12 -5.56 -13.31 14.53
CA GLY A 12 -5.59 -14.52 13.71
C GLY A 12 -5.57 -14.27 12.19
N LYS A 13 -5.34 -13.01 11.75
CA LYS A 13 -5.14 -12.64 10.35
C LYS A 13 -3.66 -12.48 10.01
N THR A 14 -3.30 -12.82 8.79
CA THR A 14 -1.96 -12.59 8.24
C THR A 14 -2.01 -11.53 7.15
N ALA A 15 -1.21 -10.48 7.30
CA ALA A 15 -1.14 -9.35 6.36
C ALA A 15 0.21 -9.30 5.65
N LEU A 16 0.23 -9.43 4.32
CA LEU A 16 1.40 -9.21 3.48
C LEU A 16 1.45 -7.73 3.03
N ILE A 17 2.57 -7.06 3.27
CA ILE A 17 2.78 -5.67 2.85
C ILE A 17 4.02 -5.59 1.95
N THR A 18 3.85 -5.22 0.68
CA THR A 18 4.99 -5.05 -0.23
C THR A 18 5.71 -3.73 0.02
N GLY A 19 7.06 -3.72 -0.11
CA GLY A 19 7.86 -2.51 0.11
C GLY A 19 7.76 -1.98 1.54
N SER A 20 7.81 -2.86 2.54
CA SER A 20 7.52 -2.53 3.94
C SER A 20 8.75 -2.42 4.85
N SER A 21 9.96 -2.32 4.29
CA SER A 21 11.17 -2.09 5.08
C SER A 21 11.30 -0.66 5.63
N GLN A 22 10.50 0.28 5.15
CA GLN A 22 10.51 1.70 5.57
C GLN A 22 9.24 2.45 5.16
N GLY A 23 9.10 3.71 5.62
CA GLY A 23 8.05 4.65 5.18
C GLY A 23 6.64 4.14 5.42
N ILE A 24 5.73 4.40 4.47
CA ILE A 24 4.31 4.02 4.58
C ILE A 24 4.18 2.51 4.83
N GLY A 25 4.87 1.67 4.06
CA GLY A 25 4.76 0.22 4.21
C GLY A 25 5.15 -0.28 5.60
N PHE A 26 6.17 0.30 6.21
CA PHE A 26 6.57 -0.04 7.58
C PHE A 26 5.54 0.43 8.61
N ALA A 27 5.02 1.65 8.47
CA ALA A 27 3.98 2.17 9.36
C ALA A 27 2.69 1.35 9.29
N LEU A 28 2.30 0.91 8.07
CA LEU A 28 1.16 0.01 7.88
C LEU A 28 1.39 -1.35 8.53
N ALA A 29 2.58 -1.95 8.35
CA ALA A 29 2.93 -3.23 8.99
C ALA A 29 2.85 -3.12 10.51
N LYS A 30 3.40 -2.06 11.10
CA LYS A 30 3.33 -1.79 12.53
C LYS A 30 1.89 -1.66 13.01
N GLY A 31 1.09 -0.80 12.36
CA GLY A 31 -0.29 -0.56 12.78
C GLY A 31 -1.21 -1.77 12.62
N LEU A 32 -1.01 -2.60 11.58
CA LEU A 32 -1.76 -3.85 11.41
C LEU A 32 -1.38 -4.89 12.48
N ALA A 33 -0.09 -4.94 12.87
CA ALA A 33 0.36 -5.79 13.97
C ALA A 33 -0.24 -5.33 15.31
N GLU A 34 -0.25 -4.03 15.59
CA GLU A 34 -0.91 -3.45 16.78
C GLU A 34 -2.42 -3.74 16.81
N ALA A 35 -3.05 -3.92 15.64
CA ALA A 35 -4.45 -4.35 15.51
C ALA A 35 -4.64 -5.87 15.61
N GLY A 36 -3.57 -6.66 15.87
CA GLY A 36 -3.61 -8.09 16.12
C GLY A 36 -3.19 -9.00 14.96
N ALA A 37 -2.84 -8.47 13.79
CA ALA A 37 -2.40 -9.29 12.67
C ALA A 37 -0.96 -9.79 12.81
N ALA A 38 -0.69 -11.01 12.35
CA ALA A 38 0.67 -11.38 11.95
C ALA A 38 1.04 -10.64 10.67
N VAL A 39 2.25 -10.09 10.58
CA VAL A 39 2.66 -9.31 9.42
C VAL A 39 3.76 -9.98 8.62
N VAL A 40 3.61 -9.99 7.31
CA VAL A 40 4.60 -10.49 6.36
C VAL A 40 5.18 -9.28 5.64
N ILE A 41 6.43 -8.95 5.96
CA ILE A 41 7.11 -7.81 5.36
C ILE A 41 7.91 -8.23 4.14
N ASN A 42 7.85 -7.39 3.10
CA ASN A 42 8.53 -7.63 1.83
C ASN A 42 9.45 -6.48 1.42
N GLY A 43 10.54 -6.82 0.83
CA GLY A 43 11.50 -5.92 0.20
C GLY A 43 12.60 -6.73 -0.50
N ARG A 44 13.39 -6.07 -1.36
CA ARG A 44 14.49 -6.71 -2.10
C ARG A 44 15.78 -6.77 -1.27
N ASP A 45 16.00 -5.77 -0.45
CA ASP A 45 17.16 -5.64 0.42
C ASP A 45 16.94 -6.44 1.71
N LYS A 46 17.64 -7.57 1.83
CA LYS A 46 17.50 -8.49 2.96
C LYS A 46 17.97 -7.88 4.29
N ALA A 47 18.96 -6.99 4.26
CA ALA A 47 19.46 -6.34 5.47
C ALA A 47 18.44 -5.34 6.02
N LYS A 48 17.92 -4.43 5.17
CA LYS A 48 16.85 -3.50 5.56
C LYS A 48 15.58 -4.24 6.01
N LEU A 49 15.30 -5.40 5.42
CA LEU A 49 14.15 -6.20 5.80
C LEU A 49 14.36 -6.84 7.18
N ALA A 50 15.58 -7.27 7.50
CA ALA A 50 15.94 -7.78 8.82
C ALA A 50 15.82 -6.71 9.91
N ASP A 51 16.37 -5.50 9.66
CA ASP A 51 16.27 -4.37 10.58
C ASP A 51 14.81 -3.95 10.84
N ALA A 52 13.97 -3.99 9.80
CA ALA A 52 12.56 -3.69 9.93
C ALA A 52 11.81 -4.76 10.74
N ALA A 53 12.14 -6.05 10.53
CA ALA A 53 11.57 -7.15 11.30
C ALA A 53 11.91 -7.01 12.78
N GLU A 54 13.18 -6.80 13.13
CA GLU A 54 13.63 -6.62 14.51
C GLU A 54 12.88 -5.51 15.24
N LYS A 55 12.67 -4.36 14.57
CA LYS A 55 11.91 -3.23 15.14
C LYS A 55 10.45 -3.59 15.42
N LEU A 56 9.82 -4.36 14.53
CA LEU A 56 8.43 -4.79 14.71
C LEU A 56 8.32 -5.87 15.80
N GLU A 57 9.23 -6.84 15.84
CA GLU A 57 9.31 -7.92 16.84
C GLU A 57 9.56 -7.36 18.24
N THR A 58 10.42 -6.35 18.38
CA THR A 58 10.65 -5.63 19.64
C THR A 58 9.37 -4.96 20.14
N GLY A 59 8.48 -4.54 19.23
CA GLY A 59 7.13 -4.05 19.53
C GLY A 59 6.10 -5.14 19.84
N GLY A 60 6.50 -6.42 19.87
CA GLY A 60 5.62 -7.55 20.19
C GLY A 60 4.87 -8.14 18.98
N ALA A 61 5.20 -7.72 17.75
CA ALA A 61 4.56 -8.23 16.53
C ALA A 61 5.04 -9.64 16.18
N THR A 62 4.12 -10.48 15.65
CA THR A 62 4.51 -11.70 14.91
C THR A 62 4.89 -11.30 13.48
N VAL A 63 6.16 -11.50 13.11
CA VAL A 63 6.71 -11.02 11.84
C VAL A 63 7.28 -12.16 11.00
N HIS A 64 6.92 -12.19 9.72
CA HIS A 64 7.55 -13.03 8.71
C HIS A 64 8.24 -12.16 7.68
N ARG A 65 9.40 -12.60 7.20
CA ARG A 65 10.15 -11.92 6.13
C ARG A 65 9.99 -12.70 4.83
N LEU A 66 9.51 -12.03 3.78
CA LEU A 66 9.31 -12.65 2.48
C LEU A 66 10.03 -11.83 1.40
N PRO A 67 11.36 -12.02 1.25
CA PRO A 67 12.16 -11.26 0.30
C PRO A 67 11.92 -11.73 -1.14
N PHE A 68 11.36 -10.85 -2.00
CA PHE A 68 11.27 -11.03 -3.45
C PHE A 68 11.23 -9.66 -4.15
N ASP A 69 11.59 -9.64 -5.43
CA ASP A 69 11.32 -8.49 -6.29
C ASP A 69 9.87 -8.59 -6.83
N ALA A 70 9.03 -7.65 -6.42
CA ALA A 70 7.63 -7.61 -6.86
C ALA A 70 7.46 -7.38 -8.38
N CYS A 71 8.51 -6.91 -9.07
CA CYS A 71 8.52 -6.81 -10.54
C CYS A 71 8.72 -8.17 -11.23
N ASP A 72 9.30 -9.16 -10.55
CA ASP A 72 9.50 -10.51 -11.07
C ASP A 72 8.28 -11.39 -10.79
N HIS A 73 7.48 -11.64 -11.82
CA HIS A 73 6.25 -12.44 -11.71
C HIS A 73 6.51 -13.88 -11.23
N GLY A 74 7.60 -14.50 -11.67
CA GLY A 74 7.96 -15.87 -11.27
C GLY A 74 8.39 -15.96 -9.83
N ALA A 75 9.25 -15.02 -9.38
CA ALA A 75 9.68 -14.94 -7.99
C ALA A 75 8.52 -14.64 -7.04
N VAL A 76 7.62 -13.72 -7.43
CA VAL A 76 6.40 -13.41 -6.67
C VAL A 76 5.54 -14.66 -6.48
N LYS A 77 5.23 -15.36 -7.59
CA LYS A 77 4.40 -16.56 -7.54
C LYS A 77 5.00 -17.64 -6.65
N ALA A 78 6.28 -17.94 -6.84
CA ALA A 78 6.98 -18.97 -6.07
C ALA A 78 7.01 -18.64 -4.57
N ALA A 79 7.34 -17.41 -4.21
CA ALA A 79 7.41 -16.98 -2.82
C ALA A 79 6.04 -17.02 -2.11
N ILE A 80 4.96 -16.62 -2.80
CA ILE A 80 3.61 -16.64 -2.24
C ILE A 80 3.10 -18.08 -2.11
N ASP A 81 3.29 -18.91 -3.13
CA ASP A 81 2.87 -20.32 -3.09
C ASP A 81 3.58 -21.07 -1.96
N ASP A 82 4.90 -20.86 -1.77
CA ASP A 82 5.68 -21.45 -0.69
C ASP A 82 5.20 -20.97 0.69
N PHE A 83 4.96 -19.67 0.85
CA PHE A 83 4.45 -19.10 2.11
C PHE A 83 3.08 -19.68 2.48
N GLU A 84 2.14 -19.71 1.54
CA GLU A 84 0.79 -20.26 1.75
C GLU A 84 0.81 -21.76 2.10
N ALA A 85 1.79 -22.51 1.57
CA ALA A 85 1.93 -23.95 1.81
C ALA A 85 2.66 -24.25 3.13
N SER A 86 3.65 -23.45 3.52
CA SER A 86 4.56 -23.76 4.62
C SER A 86 4.24 -23.02 5.93
N VAL A 87 3.68 -21.81 5.83
CA VAL A 87 3.41 -20.93 6.98
C VAL A 87 1.92 -20.78 7.24
N GLY A 88 1.15 -20.44 6.20
CA GLY A 88 -0.30 -20.29 6.33
C GLY A 88 -0.89 -19.25 5.39
N PRO A 89 -2.21 -18.99 5.50
CA PRO A 89 -2.93 -18.15 4.58
C PRO A 89 -2.53 -16.66 4.70
N ILE A 90 -2.44 -15.98 3.56
CA ILE A 90 -2.38 -14.52 3.49
C ILE A 90 -3.83 -14.00 3.38
N ASP A 91 -4.37 -13.46 4.47
CA ASP A 91 -5.75 -12.95 4.54
C ASP A 91 -5.86 -11.52 3.99
N ILE A 92 -4.80 -10.73 4.13
CA ILE A 92 -4.75 -9.30 3.80
C ILE A 92 -3.51 -9.04 2.96
N LEU A 93 -3.68 -8.29 1.86
CA LEU A 93 -2.58 -7.83 1.03
C LEU A 93 -2.58 -6.31 0.93
N PHE A 94 -1.42 -5.70 1.21
CA PHE A 94 -1.13 -4.31 0.85
C PHE A 94 -0.12 -4.25 -0.30
N ASN A 95 -0.59 -3.83 -1.46
CA ASN A 95 0.28 -3.47 -2.58
C ASN A 95 0.80 -2.04 -2.37
N ASN A 96 1.90 -1.92 -1.63
CA ASN A 96 2.49 -0.64 -1.26
C ASN A 96 3.78 -0.33 -2.03
N ALA A 97 4.49 -1.32 -2.55
CA ALA A 97 5.72 -1.10 -3.31
C ALA A 97 5.52 -0.06 -4.40
N GLY A 98 6.38 0.93 -4.44
CA GLY A 98 6.29 2.03 -5.39
C GLY A 98 7.53 2.90 -5.40
N MET A 99 7.66 3.68 -6.48
CA MET A 99 8.74 4.64 -6.67
C MET A 99 8.24 5.90 -7.37
N GLN A 100 9.07 6.93 -7.37
CA GLN A 100 8.86 8.14 -8.11
C GLN A 100 10.15 8.60 -8.79
N HIS A 101 10.00 9.25 -9.95
CA HIS A 101 11.01 10.03 -10.62
C HIS A 101 10.42 11.39 -10.99
N ARG A 102 11.21 12.46 -10.90
CA ARG A 102 10.77 13.83 -11.16
C ARG A 102 11.63 14.44 -12.27
N ALA A 103 10.98 14.84 -13.34
CA ALA A 103 11.60 15.59 -14.44
C ALA A 103 10.51 16.34 -15.23
N PRO A 104 10.84 17.41 -15.96
CA PRO A 104 9.97 17.98 -16.98
C PRO A 104 9.51 16.87 -17.94
N LEU A 105 8.25 16.91 -18.39
CA LEU A 105 7.69 15.79 -19.16
C LEU A 105 8.39 15.62 -20.51
N GLU A 106 8.75 16.73 -21.16
CA GLU A 106 9.49 16.78 -22.42
C GLU A 106 10.88 16.16 -22.34
N ASP A 107 11.52 16.21 -21.18
CA ASP A 107 12.85 15.66 -20.91
C ASP A 107 12.81 14.39 -20.06
N PHE A 108 11.63 13.80 -19.86
CA PHE A 108 11.48 12.65 -18.97
C PHE A 108 12.17 11.42 -19.57
N PRO A 109 13.16 10.80 -18.87
CA PRO A 109 13.90 9.66 -19.42
C PRO A 109 12.99 8.44 -19.65
N ALA A 110 13.07 7.85 -20.84
CA ALA A 110 12.24 6.69 -21.22
C ALA A 110 12.43 5.48 -20.28
N ASP A 111 13.68 5.22 -19.89
CA ASP A 111 13.99 4.14 -18.93
C ASP A 111 13.42 4.40 -17.53
N ALA A 112 13.33 5.66 -17.10
CA ALA A 112 12.67 6.04 -15.85
C ALA A 112 11.16 5.85 -15.95
N PHE A 113 10.57 6.13 -17.10
CA PHE A 113 9.15 5.86 -17.37
C PHE A 113 8.84 4.35 -17.25
N ASP A 114 9.64 3.50 -17.89
CA ASP A 114 9.47 2.05 -17.81
C ASP A 114 9.63 1.52 -16.39
N ARG A 115 10.63 2.03 -15.66
CA ARG A 115 10.83 1.66 -14.24
C ARG A 115 9.64 2.02 -13.37
N ILE A 116 9.05 3.22 -13.56
CA ILE A 116 7.88 3.65 -12.80
C ILE A 116 6.67 2.77 -13.11
N LEU A 117 6.39 2.48 -14.38
CA LEU A 117 5.31 1.58 -14.80
C LEU A 117 5.48 0.19 -14.20
N ASN A 118 6.67 -0.39 -14.33
CA ASN A 118 6.98 -1.70 -13.80
C ASN A 118 6.81 -1.74 -12.27
N THR A 119 7.34 -0.73 -11.56
CA THR A 119 7.31 -0.72 -10.09
C THR A 119 5.92 -0.37 -9.55
N ASN A 120 5.20 0.59 -10.13
CA ASN A 120 3.97 1.09 -9.52
C ASN A 120 2.70 0.35 -10.00
N VAL A 121 2.72 -0.22 -11.22
CA VAL A 121 1.54 -0.86 -11.79
C VAL A 121 1.72 -2.38 -11.88
N LYS A 122 2.81 -2.84 -12.51
CA LYS A 122 3.03 -4.27 -12.72
C LYS A 122 3.17 -5.03 -11.40
N THR A 123 3.78 -4.44 -10.35
CA THR A 123 3.87 -5.08 -9.04
C THR A 123 2.50 -5.31 -8.42
N VAL A 124 1.59 -4.33 -8.52
CA VAL A 124 0.20 -4.46 -8.02
C VAL A 124 -0.52 -5.62 -8.72
N PHE A 125 -0.33 -5.75 -10.03
CA PHE A 125 -0.87 -6.87 -10.79
C PHE A 125 -0.24 -8.20 -10.38
N ASN A 126 1.09 -8.30 -10.36
CA ASN A 126 1.81 -9.55 -10.07
C ASN A 126 1.45 -10.11 -8.69
N VAL A 127 1.59 -9.27 -7.65
CA VAL A 127 1.34 -9.70 -6.27
C VAL A 127 -0.14 -9.91 -6.02
N GLY A 128 -0.98 -8.97 -6.52
CA GLY A 128 -2.44 -9.10 -6.43
C GLY A 128 -2.96 -10.39 -7.05
N GLN A 129 -2.50 -10.76 -8.24
CA GLN A 129 -2.90 -12.00 -8.92
C GLN A 129 -2.42 -13.24 -8.16
N ALA A 130 -1.17 -13.26 -7.69
CA ALA A 130 -0.62 -14.41 -6.98
C ALA A 130 -1.38 -14.70 -5.68
N VAL A 131 -1.61 -13.66 -4.85
CA VAL A 131 -2.36 -13.79 -3.59
C VAL A 131 -3.84 -14.10 -3.84
N ALA A 132 -4.48 -13.43 -4.82
CA ALA A 132 -5.90 -13.63 -5.12
C ALA A 132 -6.22 -15.08 -5.52
N ARG A 133 -5.30 -15.80 -6.19
CA ARG A 133 -5.49 -17.23 -6.51
C ARG A 133 -5.74 -18.10 -5.28
N HIS A 134 -5.07 -17.81 -4.17
CA HIS A 134 -5.26 -18.51 -2.91
C HIS A 134 -6.51 -18.00 -2.18
N MET A 135 -6.73 -16.69 -2.13
CA MET A 135 -7.92 -16.08 -1.52
C MET A 135 -9.22 -16.56 -2.18
N ILE A 136 -9.26 -16.65 -3.52
CA ILE A 136 -10.41 -17.18 -4.29
C ILE A 136 -10.75 -18.62 -3.88
N LYS A 137 -9.74 -19.48 -3.73
CA LYS A 137 -9.97 -20.87 -3.27
C LYS A 137 -10.57 -20.95 -1.88
N ARG A 138 -10.24 -19.97 -1.01
CA ARG A 138 -10.77 -19.88 0.35
C ARG A 138 -12.12 -19.15 0.45
N GLY A 139 -12.51 -18.42 -0.60
CA GLY A 139 -13.72 -17.62 -0.61
C GLY A 139 -13.67 -16.37 0.28
N ALA A 140 -12.46 -15.88 0.62
CA ALA A 140 -12.27 -14.71 1.47
C ALA A 140 -10.89 -14.07 1.27
N GLY A 141 -10.82 -12.75 1.35
CA GLY A 141 -9.58 -11.99 1.32
C GLY A 141 -9.79 -10.48 1.20
N LYS A 142 -8.82 -9.71 1.67
CA LYS A 142 -8.77 -8.26 1.59
C LYS A 142 -7.52 -7.82 0.82
N ILE A 143 -7.70 -7.01 -0.21
CA ILE A 143 -6.59 -6.42 -0.98
C ILE A 143 -6.71 -4.91 -0.93
N VAL A 144 -5.65 -4.24 -0.51
CA VAL A 144 -5.57 -2.78 -0.44
C VAL A 144 -4.40 -2.30 -1.29
N ASN A 145 -4.69 -1.54 -2.33
CA ASN A 145 -3.67 -0.96 -3.20
C ASN A 145 -3.32 0.45 -2.74
N ILE A 146 -2.04 0.79 -2.64
CA ILE A 146 -1.62 2.15 -2.30
C ILE A 146 -1.58 2.99 -3.58
N ALA A 147 -2.65 3.76 -3.76
CA ALA A 147 -2.82 4.76 -4.81
C ALA A 147 -2.10 6.09 -4.43
N SER A 148 -2.70 7.23 -4.68
CA SER A 148 -2.23 8.56 -4.31
C SER A 148 -3.35 9.58 -4.57
N VAL A 149 -3.27 10.78 -4.02
CA VAL A 149 -4.06 11.92 -4.51
C VAL A 149 -3.85 12.17 -6.00
N GLN A 150 -2.71 11.72 -6.56
CA GLN A 150 -2.44 11.77 -7.99
C GLN A 150 -3.31 10.81 -8.83
N THR A 151 -4.17 10.02 -8.19
CA THR A 151 -5.23 9.28 -8.90
C THR A 151 -6.28 10.22 -9.48
N SER A 152 -6.51 11.38 -8.86
CA SER A 152 -7.50 12.39 -9.27
C SER A 152 -6.91 13.77 -9.55
N LEU A 153 -5.71 14.05 -9.04
CA LEU A 153 -5.01 15.31 -9.23
C LEU A 153 -3.75 15.11 -10.09
N ALA A 154 -3.19 16.22 -10.55
CA ALA A 154 -1.88 16.24 -11.19
C ALA A 154 -1.08 17.46 -10.74
N ARG A 155 0.23 17.38 -10.84
CA ARG A 155 1.13 18.53 -10.73
C ARG A 155 2.30 18.40 -11.71
N PRO A 156 2.99 19.50 -12.02
CA PRO A 156 4.16 19.47 -12.91
C PRO A 156 5.26 18.52 -12.42
N GLY A 157 6.01 17.99 -13.38
CA GLY A 157 7.21 17.17 -13.15
C GLY A 157 6.98 15.73 -12.71
N ILE A 158 5.74 15.24 -12.67
CA ILE A 158 5.41 13.86 -12.23
C ILE A 158 4.35 13.18 -13.09
N ALA A 159 4.16 13.59 -14.33
CA ALA A 159 3.09 13.04 -15.19
C ALA A 159 3.11 11.50 -15.29
N PRO A 160 4.26 10.82 -15.48
CA PRO A 160 4.31 9.35 -15.47
C PRO A 160 3.87 8.73 -14.14
N TYR A 161 4.26 9.31 -13.01
CA TYR A 161 3.77 8.86 -11.69
C TYR A 161 2.26 9.02 -11.57
N THR A 162 1.72 10.17 -11.99
CA THR A 162 0.26 10.42 -12.02
C THR A 162 -0.46 9.36 -12.84
N ALA A 163 0.05 9.04 -14.04
CA ALA A 163 -0.50 7.99 -14.89
C ALA A 163 -0.52 6.62 -14.16
N THR A 164 0.57 6.25 -13.47
CA THR A 164 0.61 4.98 -12.72
C THR A 164 -0.39 4.95 -11.58
N LYS A 165 -0.59 6.06 -10.87
CA LYS A 165 -1.55 6.10 -9.75
C LYS A 165 -3.01 6.12 -10.23
N GLY A 166 -3.29 6.74 -11.37
CA GLY A 166 -4.57 6.59 -12.08
C GLY A 166 -4.82 5.14 -12.49
N ALA A 167 -3.80 4.47 -13.05
CA ALA A 167 -3.87 3.04 -13.40
C ALA A 167 -4.15 2.16 -12.17
N VAL A 168 -3.50 2.40 -11.03
CA VAL A 168 -3.75 1.65 -9.77
C VAL A 168 -5.19 1.84 -9.30
N GLY A 169 -5.72 3.06 -9.34
CA GLY A 169 -7.12 3.32 -8.99
C GLY A 169 -8.11 2.55 -9.86
N ASN A 170 -7.89 2.51 -11.18
CA ASN A 170 -8.75 1.76 -12.10
C ASN A 170 -8.53 0.25 -12.01
N LEU A 171 -7.29 -0.22 -11.81
CA LEU A 171 -6.99 -1.63 -11.60
C LEU A 171 -7.68 -2.15 -10.32
N THR A 172 -7.78 -1.32 -9.28
CA THR A 172 -8.53 -1.63 -8.06
C THR A 172 -10.00 -1.93 -8.36
N LYS A 173 -10.64 -1.11 -9.20
CA LYS A 173 -12.04 -1.34 -9.64
C LYS A 173 -12.18 -2.64 -10.45
N GLY A 174 -11.26 -2.87 -11.38
CA GLY A 174 -11.25 -4.10 -12.18
C GLY A 174 -11.10 -5.35 -11.31
N MET A 175 -10.11 -5.37 -10.41
CA MET A 175 -9.91 -6.47 -9.46
C MET A 175 -11.14 -6.69 -8.57
N ALA A 176 -11.77 -5.61 -8.06
CA ALA A 176 -12.99 -5.70 -7.27
C ALA A 176 -14.14 -6.33 -8.07
N THR A 177 -14.35 -5.88 -9.30
CA THR A 177 -15.41 -6.39 -10.19
C THR A 177 -15.22 -7.87 -10.50
N ASP A 178 -13.99 -8.29 -10.79
CA ASP A 178 -13.71 -9.69 -11.16
C ASP A 178 -13.79 -10.64 -9.96
N TRP A 179 -13.38 -10.18 -8.75
CA TRP A 179 -13.15 -11.06 -7.60
C TRP A 179 -14.20 -10.95 -6.49
N ALA A 180 -15.10 -9.97 -6.52
CA ALA A 180 -16.14 -9.81 -5.50
C ALA A 180 -17.03 -11.06 -5.35
N LYS A 181 -17.37 -11.72 -6.46
CA LYS A 181 -18.15 -12.97 -6.48
C LYS A 181 -17.50 -14.14 -5.74
N TYR A 182 -16.20 -14.05 -5.49
CA TYR A 182 -15.45 -15.03 -4.71
C TYR A 182 -15.22 -14.60 -3.25
N GLY A 183 -15.92 -13.57 -2.78
CA GLY A 183 -15.83 -13.09 -1.39
C GLY A 183 -14.65 -12.16 -1.11
N LEU A 184 -13.95 -11.66 -2.13
CA LEU A 184 -12.83 -10.73 -1.94
C LEU A 184 -13.30 -9.29 -1.93
N GLN A 185 -12.70 -8.45 -1.09
CA GLN A 185 -12.82 -7.01 -1.15
C GLN A 185 -11.49 -6.41 -1.58
N VAL A 186 -11.53 -5.64 -2.67
CA VAL A 186 -10.35 -4.95 -3.22
C VAL A 186 -10.61 -3.45 -3.21
N ASN A 187 -9.80 -2.71 -2.46
CA ASN A 187 -9.92 -1.27 -2.32
C ASN A 187 -8.56 -0.59 -2.49
N ALA A 188 -8.54 0.72 -2.50
CA ALA A 188 -7.32 1.51 -2.49
C ALA A 188 -7.34 2.54 -1.36
N ILE A 189 -6.15 2.84 -0.82
CA ILE A 189 -5.90 4.05 -0.05
C ILE A 189 -5.13 5.01 -0.96
N ALA A 190 -5.57 6.26 -1.01
CA ALA A 190 -4.93 7.34 -1.75
C ALA A 190 -4.34 8.36 -0.77
N PRO A 191 -3.07 8.20 -0.37
CA PRO A 191 -2.41 9.15 0.50
C PRO A 191 -2.24 10.50 -0.17
N GLY A 192 -2.37 11.58 0.63
CA GLY A 192 -1.90 12.91 0.29
C GLY A 192 -0.38 13.03 0.44
N TYR A 193 0.05 14.15 0.98
CA TYR A 193 1.46 14.40 1.23
C TYR A 193 1.82 14.04 2.67
N PHE A 194 2.66 13.01 2.81
CA PHE A 194 3.12 12.47 4.08
C PHE A 194 4.63 12.60 4.22
N GLU A 195 5.11 12.82 5.45
CA GLU A 195 6.52 12.79 5.78
C GLU A 195 7.06 11.37 5.64
N THR A 196 7.78 11.11 4.56
CA THR A 196 8.34 9.80 4.23
C THR A 196 9.75 9.95 3.67
N PRO A 197 10.58 8.90 3.69
CA PRO A 197 11.88 8.92 3.00
C PRO A 197 11.75 9.27 1.50
N LEU A 198 10.67 8.88 0.84
CA LEU A 198 10.38 9.21 -0.56
C LEU A 198 10.18 10.73 -0.77
N ASN A 199 9.69 11.42 0.22
CA ASN A 199 9.38 12.85 0.19
C ASN A 199 10.42 13.71 0.92
N ALA A 200 11.50 13.13 1.45
CA ALA A 200 12.46 13.85 2.28
C ALA A 200 12.98 15.15 1.63
N ALA A 201 13.27 15.12 0.33
CA ALA A 201 13.72 16.31 -0.41
C ALA A 201 12.64 17.40 -0.51
N LEU A 202 11.36 17.02 -0.57
CA LEU A 202 10.24 17.98 -0.60
C LEU A 202 9.94 18.54 0.80
N VAL A 203 10.07 17.71 1.83
CA VAL A 203 9.91 18.12 3.24
C VAL A 203 11.00 19.13 3.62
N ALA A 204 12.23 18.91 3.12
CA ALA A 204 13.36 19.83 3.35
C ALA A 204 13.29 21.12 2.52
N ASP A 205 12.36 21.24 1.55
CA ASP A 205 12.15 22.42 0.73
C ASP A 205 11.10 23.33 1.38
N PRO A 206 11.50 24.52 1.92
CA PRO A 206 10.59 25.43 2.62
C PRO A 206 9.50 26.01 1.69
N GLU A 207 9.83 26.25 0.42
CA GLU A 207 8.87 26.84 -0.54
C GLU A 207 7.80 25.81 -0.87
N PHE A 208 8.21 24.56 -1.11
CA PHE A 208 7.27 23.47 -1.36
C PHE A 208 6.40 23.20 -0.13
N SER A 209 6.98 23.16 1.08
CA SER A 209 6.23 22.94 2.31
C SER A 209 5.21 24.05 2.56
N ALA A 210 5.59 25.31 2.39
CA ALA A 210 4.67 26.45 2.51
C ALA A 210 3.53 26.40 1.48
N TRP A 211 3.84 26.02 0.23
CA TRP A 211 2.81 25.79 -0.79
C TRP A 211 1.86 24.67 -0.41
N LEU A 212 2.39 23.53 0.07
CA LEU A 212 1.60 22.38 0.48
C LEU A 212 0.67 22.71 1.62
N GLU A 213 1.17 23.36 2.66
CA GLU A 213 0.40 23.78 3.84
C GLU A 213 -0.74 24.71 3.43
N LYS A 214 -0.48 25.66 2.56
CA LYS A 214 -1.53 26.55 2.01
C LYS A 214 -2.55 25.80 1.18
N ARG A 215 -2.13 24.79 0.41
CA ARG A 215 -2.98 24.03 -0.53
C ARG A 215 -3.81 22.96 0.17
N THR A 216 -3.35 22.47 1.31
CA THR A 216 -4.01 21.40 2.07
C THR A 216 -4.89 22.01 3.15
N PRO A 217 -6.21 21.76 3.20
CA PRO A 217 -7.08 22.32 4.23
C PRO A 217 -6.64 22.04 5.67
N ALA A 218 -6.00 20.88 5.92
CA ALA A 218 -5.44 20.55 7.23
C ALA A 218 -4.19 21.40 7.59
N GLY A 219 -3.61 22.16 6.64
CA GLY A 219 -2.52 23.11 6.88
C GLY A 219 -1.18 22.48 7.26
N ARG A 220 -0.94 21.22 6.91
CA ARG A 220 0.28 20.51 7.31
C ARG A 220 0.56 19.27 6.46
N TRP A 221 1.76 18.74 6.58
CA TRP A 221 2.10 17.38 6.19
C TRP A 221 1.35 16.34 7.04
N GLY A 222 1.00 15.21 6.44
CA GLY A 222 0.49 14.06 7.16
C GLY A 222 1.62 13.24 7.79
N LYS A 223 1.36 12.63 8.94
CA LYS A 223 2.24 11.63 9.56
C LYS A 223 1.83 10.24 9.08
N VAL A 224 2.79 9.36 8.79
CA VAL A 224 2.50 8.03 8.22
C VAL A 224 1.57 7.18 9.08
N GLU A 225 1.58 7.39 10.39
CA GLU A 225 0.70 6.73 11.35
C GLU A 225 -0.79 7.08 11.13
N GLU A 226 -1.08 8.23 10.53
CA GLU A 226 -2.46 8.66 10.23
C GLU A 226 -3.10 7.83 9.10
N LEU A 227 -2.32 7.02 8.37
CA LEU A 227 -2.83 6.05 7.39
C LEU A 227 -3.32 4.75 8.04
N VAL A 228 -2.88 4.45 9.27
CA VAL A 228 -3.14 3.18 9.95
C VAL A 228 -4.64 2.94 10.16
N GLY A 229 -5.39 3.97 10.58
CA GLY A 229 -6.83 3.82 10.78
C GLY A 229 -7.58 3.38 9.52
N ALA A 230 -7.25 3.97 8.37
CA ALA A 230 -7.81 3.58 7.08
C ALA A 230 -7.38 2.15 6.68
N ALA A 231 -6.13 1.78 6.95
CA ALA A 231 -5.61 0.44 6.68
C ALA A 231 -6.33 -0.63 7.51
N VAL A 232 -6.48 -0.41 8.81
CA VAL A 232 -7.21 -1.34 9.70
C VAL A 232 -8.66 -1.45 9.26
N PHE A 233 -9.35 -0.34 8.96
CA PHE A 233 -10.72 -0.34 8.45
C PHE A 233 -10.85 -1.22 7.21
N LEU A 234 -10.04 -0.97 6.16
CA LEU A 234 -10.13 -1.72 4.90
C LEU A 234 -9.68 -3.19 5.02
N SER A 235 -8.94 -3.54 6.06
CA SER A 235 -8.48 -4.90 6.36
C SER A 235 -9.48 -5.71 7.18
N SER A 236 -10.42 -5.06 7.82
CA SER A 236 -11.27 -5.64 8.88
C SER A 236 -12.69 -5.99 8.40
N ALA A 237 -13.47 -6.60 9.29
CA ALA A 237 -14.89 -6.86 9.06
C ALA A 237 -15.72 -5.58 8.90
N GLY A 238 -15.23 -4.44 9.45
CA GLY A 238 -15.88 -3.13 9.31
C GLY A 238 -16.04 -2.65 7.87
N SER A 239 -15.26 -3.20 6.93
CA SER A 239 -15.33 -2.87 5.49
C SER A 239 -15.90 -4.01 4.63
N SER A 240 -16.68 -4.93 5.20
CA SER A 240 -17.13 -6.14 4.49
C SER A 240 -17.98 -5.87 3.23
N PHE A 241 -18.60 -4.69 3.11
CA PHE A 241 -19.37 -4.28 1.93
C PHE A 241 -18.73 -3.12 1.16
N VAL A 242 -17.48 -2.74 1.48
CA VAL A 242 -16.71 -1.73 0.74
C VAL A 242 -15.85 -2.45 -0.29
N ASN A 243 -16.09 -2.19 -1.59
CA ASN A 243 -15.39 -2.85 -2.68
C ASN A 243 -15.22 -1.91 -3.89
N GLY A 244 -14.05 -1.90 -4.50
CA GLY A 244 -13.71 -1.03 -5.64
C GLY A 244 -13.52 0.45 -5.28
N HIS A 245 -13.48 0.79 -3.99
CA HIS A 245 -13.38 2.16 -3.51
C HIS A 245 -11.92 2.64 -3.37
N THR A 246 -11.70 3.92 -3.65
CA THR A 246 -10.44 4.62 -3.35
C THR A 246 -10.69 5.58 -2.19
N LEU A 247 -10.16 5.27 -1.02
CA LEU A 247 -10.26 6.09 0.18
C LEU A 247 -9.11 7.11 0.23
N TYR A 248 -9.44 8.39 0.10
CA TYR A 248 -8.47 9.47 0.22
C TYR A 248 -8.18 9.75 1.70
N VAL A 249 -6.89 9.78 2.04
CA VAL A 249 -6.38 10.17 3.36
C VAL A 249 -5.36 11.26 3.10
N ASP A 250 -5.79 12.52 3.06
CA ASP A 250 -5.05 13.57 2.36
C ASP A 250 -5.17 14.98 2.98
N GLY A 251 -5.73 15.08 4.16
CA GLY A 251 -5.94 16.38 4.83
C GLY A 251 -6.90 17.32 4.09
N GLY A 252 -7.70 16.77 3.16
CA GLY A 252 -8.71 17.52 2.38
C GLY A 252 -8.18 18.13 1.07
N ILE A 253 -6.95 17.82 0.65
CA ILE A 253 -6.36 18.42 -0.57
C ILE A 253 -7.16 18.11 -1.83
N THR A 254 -7.82 16.96 -1.92
CA THR A 254 -8.69 16.60 -3.06
C THR A 254 -10.11 17.14 -2.93
N ALA A 255 -10.52 17.62 -1.76
CA ALA A 255 -11.86 18.15 -1.50
C ALA A 255 -11.96 19.67 -1.72
N SER A 256 -10.83 20.35 -1.93
CA SER A 256 -10.76 21.81 -2.10
C SER A 256 -10.23 22.22 -3.48
N LEU A 257 -10.61 23.40 -3.95
CA LEU A 257 -10.14 24.05 -5.18
C LEU A 257 -8.77 24.70 -4.99
#